data_54a52736a81be0392dedb91052b06bcf
#
_entry.id   54a52736a81be0392dedb91052b06bcf
#
_cell.length_a   1.000
_cell.length_b   1.000
_cell.length_c   1.000
_cell.angle_alpha   90.00
_cell.angle_beta   90.00
_cell.angle_gamma   90.00
#
_symmetry.space_group_name_H-M   'P 1'
#
loop_
_entity.id
_entity.type
_entity.pdbx_description
1 polymer ?
#
loop_
_entity_poly.entity_id
_entity_poly.type
_entity_poly.pdbx_seq_one_letter_code
_entity_poly.pdbx_strand_id
1 'polypeptide(L)'
;MLKKINVKSIINLIKKDFKLKLISLAVGLVMWVLVIGGKNPIVTRQFNNIPITFKNQSVLESEKLVRVSPENSTVDVVITGNRSDVSAVNANDIVAEVDLQKVVTSGSHRLSINFKVPYNVRFKSASEKDLLVTLDEEITKTYKVEVETSGEIKNKNQVVVKKEPTDSEILVSGPVSYVNKIKRVLCTVDVTDKDNDEVVQSKIVPVDEFNQEVKKVKLSKTDTNVSIGFKNFKEVPIKLVEINTPSSDIRILKKNIVPNSIYVVGNLTSLEQISQISTKPFDLSQIKESGSFSLNLELPTDIALVNNDVKIVVNVDVDKKIEKILEVETSNISIENDSGKEVLLKSLRSKVQVTVSGYESDLAKLKAEDIKLYVSVKKDDVGKNVQIKAKHIEGIEIVKISNDIVQAVEK
;
A
#
# COMPACT_ATOMS: atom_id res chain seq x y z
N MET A 1 -12.79 -0.24 -96.16
CA MET A 1 -11.98 0.78 -96.83
C MET A 1 -11.97 2.04 -95.91
N LEU A 2 -10.97 2.22 -95.10
CA LEU A 2 -10.81 3.43 -94.31
C LEU A 2 -10.05 4.46 -95.16
N LYS A 3 -10.79 5.50 -95.61
CA LYS A 3 -10.17 6.62 -96.28
C LYS A 3 -9.11 7.28 -95.43
N LYS A 4 -7.83 7.24 -95.86
CA LYS A 4 -6.75 8.02 -95.20
C LYS A 4 -7.13 9.49 -95.23
N ILE A 5 -7.45 10.04 -94.07
CA ILE A 5 -7.71 11.48 -93.86
C ILE A 5 -6.40 12.19 -94.04
N ASN A 6 -6.29 13.01 -95.06
CA ASN A 6 -5.10 13.73 -95.40
C ASN A 6 -4.90 14.92 -94.40
N VAL A 7 -3.96 14.78 -93.46
CA VAL A 7 -3.67 15.77 -92.38
C VAL A 7 -3.45 17.18 -92.92
N LYS A 8 -2.85 17.30 -94.16
CA LYS A 8 -2.70 18.63 -94.85
C LYS A 8 -4.03 19.28 -95.17
N SER A 9 -5.04 18.47 -95.57
CA SER A 9 -6.38 18.96 -95.90
C SER A 9 -7.10 19.48 -94.66
N ILE A 10 -6.94 18.81 -93.52
CA ILE A 10 -7.49 19.29 -92.21
C ILE A 10 -6.86 20.56 -91.76
N ILE A 11 -5.51 20.69 -91.85
CA ILE A 11 -4.80 21.90 -91.49
C ILE A 11 -5.24 23.09 -92.36
N ASN A 12 -5.43 22.89 -93.65
CA ASN A 12 -5.91 23.95 -94.53
C ASN A 12 -7.37 24.36 -94.26
N LEU A 13 -8.19 23.39 -93.85
CA LEU A 13 -9.58 23.66 -93.42
C LEU A 13 -9.63 24.45 -92.11
N ILE A 14 -8.69 24.22 -91.21
CA ILE A 14 -8.59 24.98 -89.96
C ILE A 14 -8.09 26.39 -90.22
N LYS A 15 -7.12 26.54 -91.13
CA LYS A 15 -6.55 27.86 -91.47
C LYS A 15 -7.49 28.75 -92.27
N LYS A 16 -8.37 28.16 -93.10
CA LYS A 16 -9.37 28.92 -93.84
C LYS A 16 -10.39 29.49 -92.83
N ASP A 17 -10.51 30.80 -92.80
CA ASP A 17 -11.41 31.56 -91.91
C ASP A 17 -11.12 31.37 -90.39
N PHE A 18 -9.85 31.19 -90.05
CA PHE A 18 -9.40 30.93 -88.67
C PHE A 18 -9.93 31.98 -87.69
N LYS A 19 -9.94 33.26 -88.08
CA LYS A 19 -10.42 34.37 -87.23
C LYS A 19 -11.93 34.19 -86.91
N LEU A 20 -12.72 33.78 -87.90
CA LEU A 20 -14.17 33.57 -87.74
C LEU A 20 -14.44 32.37 -86.80
N LYS A 21 -13.65 31.31 -86.95
CA LYS A 21 -13.75 30.09 -86.09
C LYS A 21 -13.36 30.38 -84.70
N LEU A 22 -12.30 31.21 -84.48
CA LEU A 22 -11.87 31.62 -83.16
C LEU A 22 -12.92 32.48 -82.44
N ILE A 23 -13.55 33.43 -83.21
CA ILE A 23 -14.65 34.24 -82.67
C ILE A 23 -15.88 33.34 -82.34
N SER A 24 -16.25 32.44 -83.26
CA SER A 24 -17.36 31.54 -82.92
C SER A 24 -17.09 30.62 -81.75
N LEU A 25 -15.86 30.12 -81.58
CA LEU A 25 -15.43 29.37 -80.41
C LEU A 25 -15.48 30.24 -79.12
N ALA A 26 -14.99 31.46 -79.20
CA ALA A 26 -15.03 32.40 -78.08
C ALA A 26 -16.48 32.74 -77.69
N VAL A 27 -17.37 33.02 -78.67
CA VAL A 27 -18.80 33.25 -78.43
C VAL A 27 -19.47 32.02 -77.86
N GLY A 28 -19.16 30.83 -78.41
CA GLY A 28 -19.66 29.57 -77.84
C GLY A 28 -19.22 29.35 -76.40
N LEU A 29 -17.99 29.63 -76.11
CA LEU A 29 -17.44 29.52 -74.75
C LEU A 29 -18.07 30.55 -73.79
N VAL A 30 -18.27 31.80 -74.24
CA VAL A 30 -18.97 32.82 -73.43
C VAL A 30 -20.43 32.43 -73.22
N MET A 31 -21.13 31.98 -74.28
CA MET A 31 -22.51 31.47 -74.14
C MET A 31 -22.58 30.25 -73.22
N TRP A 32 -21.61 29.33 -73.30
CA TRP A 32 -21.53 28.18 -72.40
C TRP A 32 -21.33 28.60 -70.96
N VAL A 33 -20.41 29.55 -70.66
CA VAL A 33 -20.20 30.12 -69.35
C VAL A 33 -21.46 30.83 -68.84
N LEU A 34 -22.13 31.62 -69.65
CA LEU A 34 -23.38 32.33 -69.29
C LEU A 34 -24.52 31.35 -68.98
N VAL A 35 -24.68 30.25 -69.76
CA VAL A 35 -25.71 29.24 -69.54
C VAL A 35 -25.43 28.39 -68.29
N ILE A 36 -24.18 28.01 -68.06
CA ILE A 36 -23.79 27.29 -66.87
C ILE A 36 -23.79 28.18 -65.66
N GLY A 37 -23.25 29.43 -65.77
CA GLY A 37 -23.21 30.41 -64.67
C GLY A 37 -24.60 30.84 -64.22
N GLY A 38 -25.61 30.86 -65.13
CA GLY A 38 -26.98 31.19 -64.81
C GLY A 38 -27.77 30.06 -64.12
N LYS A 39 -27.26 28.83 -64.16
CA LYS A 39 -27.87 27.69 -63.43
C LYS A 39 -27.24 27.59 -62.05
N ASN A 40 -27.97 27.97 -61.01
CA ASN A 40 -27.62 27.77 -59.60
C ASN A 40 -28.24 26.46 -59.07
N PRO A 41 -27.67 25.29 -59.40
CA PRO A 41 -28.28 23.99 -59.05
C PRO A 41 -28.26 23.78 -57.54
N ILE A 42 -29.22 22.99 -57.09
CA ILE A 42 -29.25 22.52 -55.69
C ILE A 42 -28.12 21.50 -55.53
N VAL A 43 -27.23 21.74 -54.59
CA VAL A 43 -26.10 20.89 -54.23
C VAL A 43 -26.12 20.53 -52.77
N THR A 44 -25.38 19.51 -52.43
CA THR A 44 -25.15 19.12 -51.00
C THR A 44 -23.69 19.25 -50.67
N ARG A 45 -23.40 19.67 -49.42
CA ARG A 45 -22.03 19.77 -48.88
C ARG A 45 -22.02 19.19 -47.48
N GLN A 46 -21.02 18.38 -47.20
CA GLN A 46 -20.74 17.86 -45.86
C GLN A 46 -19.68 18.73 -45.15
N PHE A 47 -19.96 18.99 -43.92
CA PHE A 47 -19.04 19.61 -42.97
C PHE A 47 -18.73 18.59 -41.87
N ASN A 48 -17.45 18.28 -41.72
CA ASN A 48 -16.99 17.30 -40.74
C ASN A 48 -16.58 17.96 -39.45
N ASN A 49 -16.71 17.24 -38.35
CA ASN A 49 -16.24 17.64 -37.03
C ASN A 49 -16.84 18.98 -36.52
N ILE A 50 -18.11 19.23 -36.75
CA ILE A 50 -18.82 20.37 -36.15
C ILE A 50 -18.92 20.14 -34.65
N PRO A 51 -18.38 21.05 -33.80
CA PRO A 51 -18.43 20.88 -32.36
C PRO A 51 -19.85 20.96 -31.83
N ILE A 52 -20.18 20.04 -30.90
CA ILE A 52 -21.47 20.07 -30.21
C ILE A 52 -21.32 20.93 -28.94
N THR A 53 -22.17 21.94 -28.84
CA THR A 53 -22.23 22.84 -27.68
C THR A 53 -23.38 22.45 -26.74
N PHE A 54 -23.19 22.68 -25.45
CA PHE A 54 -24.21 22.37 -24.44
C PHE A 54 -24.84 23.66 -23.93
N LYS A 55 -26.17 23.75 -23.98
CA LYS A 55 -26.96 24.86 -23.42
C LYS A 55 -27.50 24.53 -22.04
N ASN A 56 -27.79 25.58 -21.28
CA ASN A 56 -28.42 25.51 -19.96
C ASN A 56 -27.61 24.68 -18.95
N GLN A 57 -26.28 24.77 -18.98
CA GLN A 57 -25.39 24.10 -18.04
C GLN A 57 -25.62 24.55 -16.57
N SER A 58 -26.07 25.78 -16.36
CA SER A 58 -26.42 26.30 -15.03
C SER A 58 -27.54 25.52 -14.34
N VAL A 59 -28.37 24.80 -15.09
CA VAL A 59 -29.40 23.93 -14.51
C VAL A 59 -28.72 22.75 -13.79
N LEU A 60 -27.63 22.19 -14.34
CA LEU A 60 -26.89 21.12 -13.70
C LEU A 60 -26.30 21.57 -12.35
N GLU A 61 -25.78 22.80 -12.29
CA GLU A 61 -25.21 23.37 -11.05
C GLU A 61 -26.31 23.50 -9.97
N SER A 62 -27.52 24.00 -10.35
CA SER A 62 -28.62 24.11 -9.41
C SER A 62 -29.15 22.78 -8.87
N GLU A 63 -29.07 21.73 -9.68
CA GLU A 63 -29.45 20.36 -9.31
C GLU A 63 -28.27 19.53 -8.72
N LYS A 64 -27.12 20.17 -8.50
CA LYS A 64 -25.89 19.50 -8.05
C LYS A 64 -25.48 18.32 -8.94
N LEU A 65 -25.62 18.50 -10.24
CA LEU A 65 -25.23 17.54 -11.24
C LEU A 65 -24.01 18.06 -12.01
N VAL A 66 -23.18 17.14 -12.48
CA VAL A 66 -22.02 17.44 -13.30
C VAL A 66 -21.92 16.49 -14.48
N ARG A 67 -21.54 17.01 -15.64
CA ARG A 67 -21.38 16.20 -16.83
C ARG A 67 -20.04 15.43 -16.79
N VAL A 68 -20.14 14.11 -16.85
CA VAL A 68 -19.01 13.18 -16.84
C VAL A 68 -18.51 12.89 -18.26
N SER A 69 -19.45 12.64 -19.18
CA SER A 69 -19.16 12.35 -20.60
C SER A 69 -20.29 12.84 -21.51
N PRO A 70 -19.98 13.11 -22.77
CA PRO A 70 -18.63 13.26 -23.35
C PRO A 70 -18.00 14.60 -22.96
N GLU A 71 -16.67 14.69 -22.94
CA GLU A 71 -15.97 15.98 -22.72
C GLU A 71 -16.07 16.87 -23.95
N ASN A 72 -15.74 16.32 -25.09
CA ASN A 72 -15.85 16.96 -26.39
C ASN A 72 -16.56 16.01 -27.35
N SER A 73 -17.44 16.54 -28.14
CA SER A 73 -18.14 15.79 -29.18
C SER A 73 -18.25 16.61 -30.43
N THR A 74 -18.12 15.97 -31.54
CA THR A 74 -18.30 16.55 -32.87
C THR A 74 -19.29 15.72 -33.66
N VAL A 75 -19.91 16.33 -34.64
CA VAL A 75 -20.87 15.68 -35.53
C VAL A 75 -20.65 16.14 -36.96
N ASP A 76 -20.80 15.25 -37.92
CA ASP A 76 -20.75 15.62 -39.33
C ASP A 76 -22.13 16.08 -39.74
N VAL A 77 -22.22 17.21 -40.45
CA VAL A 77 -23.46 17.83 -40.87
C VAL A 77 -23.49 17.97 -42.39
N VAL A 78 -24.57 17.55 -42.98
CA VAL A 78 -24.82 17.72 -44.44
C VAL A 78 -25.89 18.76 -44.64
N ILE A 79 -25.57 19.78 -45.41
CA ILE A 79 -26.51 20.82 -45.82
C ILE A 79 -26.85 20.73 -47.30
N THR A 80 -27.96 21.29 -47.71
CA THR A 80 -28.40 21.36 -49.10
C THR A 80 -28.94 22.76 -49.40
N GLY A 81 -28.76 23.21 -50.61
CA GLY A 81 -29.22 24.54 -51.08
C GLY A 81 -28.68 24.88 -52.44
N ASN A 82 -28.94 26.10 -52.90
CA ASN A 82 -28.36 26.58 -54.11
C ASN A 82 -26.83 26.61 -54.04
N ARG A 83 -26.16 26.34 -55.11
CA ARG A 83 -24.69 26.22 -55.17
C ARG A 83 -23.98 27.45 -54.61
N SER A 84 -24.44 28.67 -54.92
CA SER A 84 -23.89 29.91 -54.39
C SER A 84 -23.96 29.96 -52.87
N ASP A 85 -25.15 29.62 -52.34
CA ASP A 85 -25.44 29.73 -50.93
C ASP A 85 -24.64 28.67 -50.11
N VAL A 86 -24.66 27.41 -50.59
CA VAL A 86 -23.88 26.33 -49.97
C VAL A 86 -22.38 26.58 -49.99
N SER A 87 -21.87 27.23 -51.07
CA SER A 87 -20.42 27.58 -51.15
C SER A 87 -20.00 28.68 -50.18
N ALA A 88 -20.92 29.58 -49.84
CA ALA A 88 -20.68 30.69 -48.92
C ALA A 88 -20.67 30.25 -47.43
N VAL A 89 -21.23 29.08 -47.08
CA VAL A 89 -21.34 28.59 -45.71
C VAL A 89 -19.95 28.10 -45.22
N ASN A 90 -19.54 28.58 -44.05
CA ASN A 90 -18.40 28.08 -43.32
C ASN A 90 -18.81 27.15 -42.16
N ALA A 91 -17.88 26.33 -41.67
CA ALA A 91 -18.15 25.44 -40.55
C ALA A 91 -18.68 26.14 -39.29
N ASN A 92 -18.20 27.38 -39.04
CA ASN A 92 -18.63 28.18 -37.89
C ASN A 92 -20.06 28.74 -38.01
N ASP A 93 -20.64 28.70 -39.18
CA ASP A 93 -22.03 29.13 -39.39
C ASP A 93 -23.05 28.02 -39.07
N ILE A 94 -22.56 26.81 -38.85
CA ILE A 94 -23.34 25.63 -38.44
C ILE A 94 -23.22 25.42 -36.95
N VAL A 95 -24.35 25.41 -36.28
CA VAL A 95 -24.38 25.21 -34.82
C VAL A 95 -25.09 23.91 -34.51
N ALA A 96 -24.41 23.03 -33.77
CA ALA A 96 -24.96 21.81 -33.19
C ALA A 96 -25.08 22.01 -31.66
N GLU A 97 -26.28 21.94 -31.12
CA GLU A 97 -26.54 22.25 -29.71
C GLU A 97 -27.32 21.09 -29.05
N VAL A 98 -26.93 20.76 -27.82
CA VAL A 98 -27.69 19.87 -26.93
C VAL A 98 -28.19 20.69 -25.75
N ASP A 99 -29.50 20.59 -25.48
CA ASP A 99 -30.15 21.31 -24.38
C ASP A 99 -30.25 20.42 -23.15
N LEU A 100 -29.68 20.90 -22.04
CA LEU A 100 -29.65 20.21 -20.75
C LEU A 100 -30.81 20.61 -19.83
N GLN A 101 -31.69 21.51 -20.24
CA GLN A 101 -32.75 22.10 -19.40
C GLN A 101 -33.68 21.05 -18.75
N LYS A 102 -33.92 19.92 -19.40
CA LYS A 102 -34.83 18.88 -18.95
C LYS A 102 -34.15 17.72 -18.20
N VAL A 103 -32.86 17.80 -18.01
CA VAL A 103 -32.09 16.72 -17.37
C VAL A 103 -31.82 17.07 -15.91
N VAL A 104 -32.57 16.44 -15.03
CA VAL A 104 -32.57 16.73 -13.58
C VAL A 104 -32.17 15.50 -12.73
N THR A 105 -31.64 14.44 -13.36
CA THR A 105 -31.21 13.23 -12.66
C THR A 105 -29.85 12.77 -13.13
N SER A 106 -29.10 12.11 -12.25
CA SER A 106 -27.86 11.42 -12.61
C SER A 106 -28.12 10.22 -13.53
N GLY A 107 -27.09 9.75 -14.21
CA GLY A 107 -27.14 8.64 -15.15
C GLY A 107 -26.91 9.04 -16.61
N SER A 108 -27.19 8.13 -17.53
CA SER A 108 -26.98 8.33 -18.96
C SER A 108 -28.27 8.71 -19.67
N HIS A 109 -28.24 9.85 -20.32
CA HIS A 109 -29.40 10.44 -21.02
C HIS A 109 -29.09 10.55 -22.51
N ARG A 110 -30.00 10.08 -23.35
CA ARG A 110 -29.93 10.26 -24.80
C ARG A 110 -30.68 11.54 -25.16
N LEU A 111 -29.92 12.56 -25.57
CA LEU A 111 -30.43 13.90 -25.85
C LEU A 111 -30.32 14.21 -27.33
N SER A 112 -31.37 14.81 -27.88
CA SER A 112 -31.38 15.17 -29.32
C SER A 112 -30.50 16.38 -29.59
N ILE A 113 -29.77 16.32 -30.69
CA ILE A 113 -28.91 17.41 -31.16
C ILE A 113 -29.75 18.34 -32.01
N ASN A 114 -29.84 19.61 -31.67
CA ASN A 114 -30.49 20.66 -32.41
C ASN A 114 -29.51 21.29 -33.40
N PHE A 115 -29.80 21.18 -34.68
CA PHE A 115 -28.99 21.77 -35.76
C PHE A 115 -29.55 23.10 -36.20
N LYS A 116 -28.72 24.15 -36.19
CA LYS A 116 -29.03 25.45 -36.79
C LYS A 116 -28.09 25.70 -37.97
N VAL A 117 -28.65 26.00 -39.08
CA VAL A 117 -27.95 26.34 -40.32
C VAL A 117 -28.38 27.70 -40.81
N PRO A 118 -27.60 28.43 -41.66
CA PRO A 118 -28.00 29.71 -42.24
C PRO A 118 -29.33 29.59 -43.01
N TYR A 119 -30.10 30.68 -43.01
CA TYR A 119 -31.48 30.71 -43.59
C TYR A 119 -31.59 30.35 -45.06
N ASN A 120 -30.51 30.54 -45.83
CA ASN A 120 -30.41 30.30 -47.26
C ASN A 120 -30.03 28.88 -47.65
N VAL A 121 -29.75 28.04 -46.69
CA VAL A 121 -29.50 26.58 -46.85
C VAL A 121 -30.40 25.76 -45.91
N ARG A 122 -30.54 24.47 -46.22
CA ARG A 122 -31.33 23.56 -45.38
C ARG A 122 -30.47 22.45 -44.79
N PHE A 123 -30.72 22.11 -43.53
CA PHE A 123 -30.20 20.87 -42.95
C PHE A 123 -30.76 19.67 -43.68
N LYS A 124 -29.88 18.73 -44.10
CA LYS A 124 -30.26 17.51 -44.77
C LYS A 124 -30.14 16.29 -43.88
N SER A 125 -28.98 16.13 -43.26
CA SER A 125 -28.70 15.00 -42.39
C SER A 125 -27.48 15.29 -41.52
N ALA A 126 -27.29 14.50 -40.46
CA ALA A 126 -26.09 14.45 -39.68
C ALA A 126 -25.67 13.02 -39.42
N SER A 127 -24.41 12.79 -39.06
CA SER A 127 -23.88 11.48 -38.67
C SER A 127 -24.60 10.91 -37.46
N GLU A 128 -24.94 11.80 -36.51
CA GLU A 128 -25.69 11.45 -35.31
C GLU A 128 -26.80 12.50 -35.11
N LYS A 129 -27.95 12.03 -34.62
CA LYS A 129 -29.08 12.91 -34.26
C LYS A 129 -29.23 13.09 -32.75
N ASP A 130 -28.71 12.14 -32.00
CA ASP A 130 -28.79 12.12 -30.56
C ASP A 130 -27.37 11.93 -29.98
N LEU A 131 -27.14 12.51 -28.82
CA LEU A 131 -25.89 12.37 -28.08
C LEU A 131 -26.18 11.69 -26.73
N LEU A 132 -25.40 10.69 -26.39
CA LEU A 132 -25.44 10.08 -25.05
C LEU A 132 -24.61 10.96 -24.09
N VAL A 133 -25.30 11.57 -23.13
CA VAL A 133 -24.70 12.41 -22.08
C VAL A 133 -24.83 11.69 -20.75
N THR A 134 -23.72 11.51 -20.07
CA THR A 134 -23.70 10.92 -18.73
C THR A 134 -23.50 12.03 -17.70
N LEU A 135 -24.41 12.11 -16.75
CA LEU A 135 -24.39 13.00 -15.63
C LEU A 135 -24.19 12.23 -14.33
N ASP A 136 -23.51 12.84 -13.36
CA ASP A 136 -23.31 12.30 -12.03
C ASP A 136 -23.64 13.38 -10.99
N GLU A 137 -23.88 12.98 -9.75
CA GLU A 137 -24.06 13.92 -8.65
C GLU A 137 -22.72 14.59 -8.31
N GLU A 138 -22.75 15.89 -8.04
CA GLU A 138 -21.58 16.62 -7.56
C GLU A 138 -21.51 16.55 -6.04
N ILE A 139 -20.39 16.03 -5.52
CA ILE A 139 -20.12 16.02 -4.09
C ILE A 139 -18.82 16.76 -3.78
N THR A 140 -18.71 17.21 -2.54
CA THR A 140 -17.48 17.77 -1.98
C THR A 140 -17.09 17.00 -0.74
N LYS A 141 -15.82 16.58 -0.67
CA LYS A 141 -15.25 15.92 0.51
C LYS A 141 -13.95 16.61 0.91
N THR A 142 -13.69 16.60 2.22
CA THR A 142 -12.41 17.04 2.78
C THR A 142 -11.44 15.88 2.82
N TYR A 143 -10.22 16.13 2.39
CA TYR A 143 -9.11 15.17 2.43
C TYR A 143 -7.91 15.79 3.12
N LYS A 144 -7.20 14.99 3.92
CA LYS A 144 -5.89 15.36 4.45
C LYS A 144 -4.84 15.28 3.35
N VAL A 145 -3.92 16.24 3.36
CA VAL A 145 -2.78 16.25 2.44
C VAL A 145 -1.64 15.46 3.06
N GLU A 146 -1.27 14.35 2.43
CA GLU A 146 -0.14 13.53 2.81
C GLU A 146 1.11 13.95 2.03
N VAL A 147 2.24 14.05 2.70
CA VAL A 147 3.51 14.43 2.07
C VAL A 147 4.40 13.21 1.92
N GLU A 148 4.76 12.89 0.69
CA GLU A 148 5.79 11.91 0.34
C GLU A 148 7.03 12.62 -0.18
N THR A 149 8.20 12.00 0.03
CA THR A 149 9.47 12.51 -0.51
C THR A 149 9.97 11.58 -1.60
N SER A 150 10.56 12.15 -2.63
CA SER A 150 11.23 11.43 -3.72
C SER A 150 12.69 11.88 -3.84
N GLY A 151 13.51 11.03 -4.45
CA GLY A 151 14.93 11.30 -4.64
C GLY A 151 15.79 10.90 -3.44
N GLU A 152 17.11 11.11 -3.55
CA GLU A 152 18.09 10.83 -2.52
C GLU A 152 18.62 12.13 -1.94
N ILE A 153 18.65 12.21 -0.60
CA ILE A 153 19.20 13.36 0.10
C ILE A 153 20.72 13.41 -0.08
N LYS A 154 21.28 14.61 -0.08
CA LYS A 154 22.72 14.84 -0.31
C LYS A 154 23.59 14.23 0.78
N ASN A 155 23.21 14.39 2.03
CA ASN A 155 23.97 13.88 3.18
C ASN A 155 23.39 12.55 3.67
N LYS A 156 24.10 11.45 3.42
CA LYS A 156 23.69 10.09 3.81
C LYS A 156 23.58 9.87 5.34
N ASN A 157 24.08 10.80 6.14
CA ASN A 157 23.96 10.77 7.60
C ASN A 157 22.75 11.57 8.11
N GLN A 158 21.87 12.01 7.22
CA GLN A 158 20.65 12.74 7.56
C GLN A 158 19.41 11.95 7.14
N VAL A 159 18.29 12.27 7.76
CA VAL A 159 16.96 11.82 7.38
C VAL A 159 15.99 12.99 7.40
N VAL A 160 14.94 12.89 6.61
CA VAL A 160 13.84 13.84 6.64
C VAL A 160 12.98 13.52 7.86
N VAL A 161 12.91 14.46 8.80
CA VAL A 161 12.14 14.32 10.06
C VAL A 161 10.88 15.17 10.08
N LYS A 162 10.80 16.18 9.24
CA LYS A 162 9.66 17.09 9.13
C LYS A 162 9.15 17.09 7.71
N LYS A 163 7.85 16.88 7.56
CA LYS A 163 7.12 16.89 6.28
C LYS A 163 5.73 17.48 6.53
N GLU A 164 5.66 18.78 6.68
CA GLU A 164 4.42 19.47 7.08
C GLU A 164 3.94 20.37 5.95
N PRO A 165 2.78 20.07 5.36
CA PRO A 165 2.15 20.98 4.39
C PRO A 165 1.49 22.15 5.13
N THR A 166 1.55 23.35 4.56
CA THR A 166 0.87 24.53 5.09
C THR A 166 -0.65 24.32 5.08
N ASP A 167 -1.15 23.69 4.02
CA ASP A 167 -2.55 23.29 3.90
C ASP A 167 -2.66 21.80 4.23
N SER A 168 -2.96 21.50 5.48
CA SER A 168 -3.09 20.11 5.96
C SER A 168 -4.33 19.39 5.45
N GLU A 169 -5.35 20.17 5.02
CA GLU A 169 -6.62 19.66 4.48
C GLU A 169 -7.05 20.47 3.28
N ILE A 170 -7.64 19.82 2.29
CA ILE A 170 -8.25 20.47 1.13
C ILE A 170 -9.63 19.91 0.85
N LEU A 171 -10.46 20.74 0.20
CA LEU A 171 -11.74 20.31 -0.35
C LEU A 171 -11.54 19.79 -1.77
N VAL A 172 -12.10 18.64 -2.06
CA VAL A 172 -12.15 18.04 -3.39
C VAL A 172 -13.62 17.89 -3.79
N SER A 173 -14.00 18.56 -4.89
CA SER A 173 -15.35 18.50 -5.45
C SER A 173 -15.35 17.88 -6.84
N GLY A 174 -16.44 17.23 -7.19
CA GLY A 174 -16.62 16.61 -8.51
C GLY A 174 -17.64 15.48 -8.50
N PRO A 175 -17.71 14.73 -9.61
CA PRO A 175 -18.63 13.61 -9.74
C PRO A 175 -18.41 12.57 -8.64
N VAL A 176 -19.48 12.06 -8.04
CA VAL A 176 -19.46 11.01 -7.01
C VAL A 176 -18.59 9.82 -7.44
N SER A 177 -18.73 9.40 -8.70
CA SER A 177 -17.97 8.27 -9.27
C SER A 177 -16.46 8.48 -9.30
N TYR A 178 -15.98 9.73 -9.31
CA TYR A 178 -14.56 10.07 -9.28
C TYR A 178 -14.08 10.39 -7.87
N VAL A 179 -14.82 11.21 -7.12
CA VAL A 179 -14.45 11.57 -5.74
C VAL A 179 -14.36 10.33 -4.84
N ASN A 180 -15.25 9.36 -5.03
CA ASN A 180 -15.20 8.10 -4.27
C ASN A 180 -14.02 7.17 -4.59
N LYS A 181 -13.36 7.36 -5.73
CA LYS A 181 -12.14 6.62 -6.06
C LYS A 181 -10.91 7.15 -5.33
N ILE A 182 -10.97 8.40 -4.87
CA ILE A 182 -9.83 9.00 -4.17
C ILE A 182 -9.62 8.29 -2.84
N LYS A 183 -8.43 7.75 -2.67
CA LYS A 183 -7.98 7.13 -1.42
C LYS A 183 -7.11 8.08 -0.62
N ARG A 184 -6.21 8.80 -1.29
CA ARG A 184 -5.27 9.73 -0.67
C ARG A 184 -5.14 10.99 -1.53
N VAL A 185 -4.73 12.07 -0.89
CA VAL A 185 -4.31 13.30 -1.56
C VAL A 185 -2.84 13.52 -1.24
N LEU A 186 -2.01 13.43 -2.25
CA LEU A 186 -0.56 13.42 -2.12
C LEU A 186 0.08 14.73 -2.55
N CYS A 187 1.17 15.03 -1.89
CA CYS A 187 2.08 16.10 -2.22
C CYS A 187 3.50 15.50 -2.23
N THR A 188 4.14 15.41 -3.40
CA THR A 188 5.47 14.82 -3.52
C THR A 188 6.52 15.89 -3.58
N VAL A 189 7.47 15.86 -2.65
CA VAL A 189 8.60 16.79 -2.60
C VAL A 189 9.87 16.07 -3.02
N ASP A 190 10.53 16.59 -4.03
CA ASP A 190 11.85 16.13 -4.43
C ASP A 190 12.92 16.66 -3.45
N VAL A 191 13.58 15.73 -2.76
CA VAL A 191 14.66 16.00 -1.80
C VAL A 191 16.04 15.73 -2.38
N THR A 192 16.15 15.53 -3.70
CA THR A 192 17.42 15.28 -4.37
C THR A 192 18.40 16.41 -4.07
N ASP A 193 19.61 16.04 -3.65
CA ASP A 193 20.72 16.93 -3.31
C ASP A 193 20.44 17.97 -2.21
N LYS A 194 19.37 17.81 -1.44
CA LYS A 194 19.01 18.67 -0.32
C LYS A 194 19.58 18.16 1.00
N ASP A 195 19.96 19.09 1.88
CA ASP A 195 20.55 18.79 3.19
C ASP A 195 20.20 19.81 4.30
N ASN A 196 19.40 20.84 3.95
CA ASN A 196 19.00 21.89 4.86
C ASN A 196 17.48 22.05 4.91
N ASP A 197 17.00 22.52 6.05
CA ASP A 197 15.58 22.85 6.23
C ASP A 197 15.14 23.89 5.21
N GLU A 198 14.04 23.62 4.52
CA GLU A 198 13.50 24.52 3.53
C GLU A 198 11.97 24.38 3.39
N VAL A 199 11.37 25.35 2.69
CA VAL A 199 9.98 25.33 2.31
C VAL A 199 9.91 25.18 0.78
N VAL A 200 9.27 24.11 0.33
CA VAL A 200 9.14 23.76 -1.09
C VAL A 200 7.68 23.83 -1.49
N GLN A 201 7.39 24.53 -2.59
CA GLN A 201 6.06 24.48 -3.19
C GLN A 201 5.90 23.14 -3.93
N SER A 202 4.81 22.46 -3.67
CA SER A 202 4.52 21.15 -4.29
C SER A 202 3.06 21.07 -4.72
N LYS A 203 2.86 20.36 -5.83
CA LYS A 203 1.54 20.12 -6.42
C LYS A 203 0.77 19.11 -5.59
N ILE A 204 -0.53 19.38 -5.39
CA ILE A 204 -1.46 18.47 -4.72
C ILE A 204 -2.10 17.59 -5.78
N VAL A 205 -2.04 16.28 -5.57
CA VAL A 205 -2.54 15.26 -6.51
C VAL A 205 -3.45 14.27 -5.79
N PRO A 206 -4.74 14.21 -6.13
CA PRO A 206 -5.63 13.18 -5.62
C PRO A 206 -5.35 11.85 -6.34
N VAL A 207 -5.20 10.76 -5.59
CA VAL A 207 -4.86 9.44 -6.14
C VAL A 207 -5.84 8.36 -5.66
N ASP A 208 -6.01 7.34 -6.49
CA ASP A 208 -6.79 6.14 -6.20
C ASP A 208 -5.99 5.09 -5.39
N GLU A 209 -6.55 3.91 -5.23
CA GLU A 209 -5.92 2.78 -4.52
C GLU A 209 -4.63 2.25 -5.20
N PHE A 210 -4.44 2.54 -6.49
CA PHE A 210 -3.26 2.18 -7.29
C PHE A 210 -2.25 3.32 -7.41
N ASN A 211 -2.42 4.41 -6.65
CA ASN A 211 -1.64 5.65 -6.75
C ASN A 211 -1.72 6.35 -8.14
N GLN A 212 -2.81 6.12 -8.88
CA GLN A 212 -3.05 6.82 -10.13
C GLN A 212 -3.83 8.10 -9.88
N GLU A 213 -3.44 9.19 -10.58
CA GLU A 213 -4.11 10.48 -10.47
C GLU A 213 -5.59 10.38 -10.86
N VAL A 214 -6.47 10.77 -9.96
CA VAL A 214 -7.90 10.91 -10.23
C VAL A 214 -8.15 12.26 -10.87
N LYS A 215 -8.33 12.27 -12.18
CA LYS A 215 -8.70 13.44 -12.97
C LYS A 215 -10.20 13.74 -12.83
N LYS A 216 -10.68 14.82 -13.42
CA LYS A 216 -12.11 15.24 -13.39
C LYS A 216 -12.66 15.58 -12.01
N VAL A 217 -11.81 15.99 -11.09
CA VAL A 217 -12.17 16.59 -9.82
C VAL A 217 -11.57 17.99 -9.72
N LYS A 218 -12.20 18.85 -8.93
CA LYS A 218 -11.73 20.20 -8.63
C LYS A 218 -11.17 20.21 -7.22
N LEU A 219 -9.97 20.73 -7.08
CA LEU A 219 -9.31 20.94 -5.80
C LEU A 219 -9.53 22.39 -5.36
N SER A 220 -9.76 22.63 -4.06
CA SER A 220 -9.80 23.99 -3.51
C SER A 220 -8.45 24.71 -3.63
N LYS A 221 -7.35 23.94 -3.64
CA LYS A 221 -5.98 24.38 -3.93
C LYS A 221 -5.25 23.33 -4.74
N THR A 222 -4.49 23.76 -5.72
CA THR A 222 -3.69 22.88 -6.60
C THR A 222 -2.27 22.68 -6.12
N ASP A 223 -1.79 23.58 -5.25
CA ASP A 223 -0.42 23.60 -4.75
C ASP A 223 -0.44 23.97 -3.27
N THR A 224 0.55 23.52 -2.51
CA THR A 224 0.80 23.92 -1.13
C THR A 224 2.29 24.06 -0.88
N ASN A 225 2.65 24.86 0.12
CA ASN A 225 4.02 24.94 0.61
C ASN A 225 4.23 23.83 1.65
N VAL A 226 5.31 23.08 1.51
CA VAL A 226 5.68 21.99 2.41
C VAL A 226 6.97 22.36 3.12
N SER A 227 6.94 22.40 4.44
CA SER A 227 8.13 22.54 5.26
C SER A 227 8.83 21.19 5.38
N ILE A 228 10.04 21.09 4.84
CA ILE A 228 10.90 19.91 4.93
C ILE A 228 12.00 20.22 5.93
N GLY A 229 12.22 19.31 6.88
CA GLY A 229 13.29 19.43 7.88
C GLY A 229 14.18 18.20 7.90
N PHE A 230 15.48 18.43 7.98
CA PHE A 230 16.50 17.39 7.99
C PHE A 230 17.18 17.31 9.35
N LYS A 231 17.46 16.11 9.83
CA LYS A 231 18.28 15.90 11.02
C LYS A 231 19.29 14.80 10.80
N ASN A 232 20.43 14.95 11.46
CA ASN A 232 21.41 13.87 11.52
C ASN A 232 20.83 12.69 12.29
N PHE A 233 21.20 11.49 11.87
CA PHE A 233 20.86 10.26 12.57
C PHE A 233 22.10 9.44 12.89
N LYS A 234 21.96 8.56 13.87
CA LYS A 234 22.99 7.61 14.28
C LYS A 234 22.34 6.28 14.63
N GLU A 235 22.97 5.21 14.21
CA GLU A 235 22.62 3.89 14.69
C GLU A 235 23.29 3.65 16.05
N VAL A 236 22.50 3.25 17.03
CA VAL A 236 22.97 2.97 18.38
C VAL A 236 22.44 1.62 18.87
N PRO A 237 23.27 0.82 19.59
CA PRO A 237 22.83 -0.43 20.17
C PRO A 237 21.82 -0.20 21.30
N ILE A 238 20.94 -1.17 21.49
CA ILE A 238 19.97 -1.20 22.59
C ILE A 238 20.57 -2.00 23.74
N LYS A 239 20.59 -1.41 24.91
CA LYS A 239 21.01 -2.04 26.17
C LYS A 239 19.79 -2.45 27.00
N LEU A 240 19.65 -3.75 27.25
CA LEU A 240 18.64 -4.26 28.18
C LEU A 240 19.01 -3.87 29.62
N VAL A 241 18.11 -3.19 30.29
CA VAL A 241 18.21 -2.91 31.71
C VAL A 241 17.35 -3.91 32.47
N GLU A 242 17.99 -4.78 33.25
CA GLU A 242 17.31 -5.86 33.96
C GLU A 242 17.23 -5.50 35.46
N ILE A 243 16.11 -5.86 36.07
CA ILE A 243 15.89 -5.74 37.50
C ILE A 243 15.37 -7.08 38.04
N ASN A 244 15.62 -7.29 39.32
CA ASN A 244 15.28 -8.50 40.06
C ASN A 244 15.95 -9.77 39.47
N THR A 245 15.71 -10.90 40.09
CA THR A 245 16.16 -12.21 39.65
C THR A 245 14.93 -13.05 39.30
N PRO A 246 15.04 -14.01 38.37
CA PRO A 246 13.97 -14.97 38.12
C PRO A 246 13.62 -15.76 39.39
N SER A 247 12.43 -16.32 39.44
CA SER A 247 12.06 -17.30 40.48
C SER A 247 13.08 -18.46 40.50
N SER A 248 13.29 -19.07 41.66
CA SER A 248 14.14 -20.26 41.84
C SER A 248 13.74 -21.45 40.96
N ASP A 249 12.51 -21.42 40.45
CA ASP A 249 11.96 -22.44 39.56
C ASP A 249 12.18 -22.17 38.09
N ILE A 250 12.81 -21.02 37.77
CA ILE A 250 13.06 -20.56 36.40
C ILE A 250 14.56 -20.30 36.21
N ARG A 251 15.13 -20.96 35.24
CA ARG A 251 16.51 -20.71 34.78
C ARG A 251 16.45 -20.09 33.37
N ILE A 252 16.98 -18.89 33.21
CA ILE A 252 17.05 -18.25 31.87
C ILE A 252 18.21 -18.89 31.11
N LEU A 253 17.90 -19.44 29.92
CA LEU A 253 18.87 -20.07 29.03
C LEU A 253 19.45 -19.05 28.06
N LYS A 254 18.60 -18.18 27.48
CA LYS A 254 18.98 -17.21 26.47
C LYS A 254 18.08 -15.98 26.53
N LYS A 255 18.68 -14.83 26.24
CA LYS A 255 17.97 -13.56 26.00
C LYS A 255 18.47 -12.95 24.72
N ASN A 256 17.57 -12.45 23.89
CA ASN A 256 17.90 -11.80 22.62
C ASN A 256 16.94 -10.65 22.35
N ILE A 257 17.48 -9.44 22.14
CA ILE A 257 16.69 -8.24 21.79
C ILE A 257 16.58 -8.14 20.29
N VAL A 258 15.40 -7.82 19.80
CA VAL A 258 15.11 -7.61 18.37
C VAL A 258 14.29 -6.33 18.20
N PRO A 259 14.79 -5.35 17.42
CA PRO A 259 16.16 -5.25 16.90
C PRO A 259 17.19 -5.01 18.01
N ASN A 260 18.47 -5.32 17.76
CA ASN A 260 19.56 -5.10 18.71
C ASN A 260 20.16 -3.70 18.63
N SER A 261 19.86 -2.94 17.58
CA SER A 261 20.21 -1.53 17.36
C SER A 261 19.02 -0.75 16.83
N ILE A 262 19.08 0.57 16.94
CA ILE A 262 18.03 1.47 16.48
C ILE A 262 18.62 2.76 15.95
N TYR A 263 17.93 3.36 14.96
CA TYR A 263 18.30 4.66 14.43
C TYR A 263 17.63 5.78 15.22
N VAL A 264 18.46 6.69 15.71
CA VAL A 264 18.03 7.87 16.48
C VAL A 264 18.39 9.15 15.76
N VAL A 265 17.58 10.18 15.91
CA VAL A 265 17.81 11.53 15.40
C VAL A 265 17.99 12.51 16.56
N GLY A 266 18.84 13.50 16.34
CA GLY A 266 19.09 14.55 17.31
C GLY A 266 19.99 15.64 16.74
N ASN A 267 20.37 16.59 17.58
CA ASN A 267 21.45 17.50 17.23
C ASN A 267 22.81 16.77 17.24
N LEU A 268 23.78 17.29 16.51
CA LEU A 268 25.06 16.62 16.30
C LEU A 268 25.77 16.35 17.67
N THR A 269 25.77 17.31 18.58
CA THR A 269 26.40 17.18 19.89
C THR A 269 25.77 16.06 20.71
N SER A 270 24.44 15.95 20.73
CA SER A 270 23.73 14.88 21.46
C SER A 270 23.99 13.51 20.84
N LEU A 271 24.06 13.44 19.52
CA LEU A 271 24.34 12.18 18.80
C LEU A 271 25.78 11.72 19.00
N GLU A 272 26.75 12.63 19.13
CA GLU A 272 28.15 12.29 19.43
C GLU A 272 28.31 11.68 20.81
N GLN A 273 27.59 12.22 21.82
CA GLN A 273 27.64 11.78 23.20
C GLN A 273 26.94 10.45 23.46
N ILE A 274 25.96 10.08 22.62
CA ILE A 274 25.21 8.85 22.84
C ILE A 274 25.92 7.63 22.26
N SER A 275 26.19 6.63 23.09
CA SER A 275 26.82 5.37 22.68
C SER A 275 25.83 4.18 22.64
N GLN A 276 24.75 4.26 23.40
CA GLN A 276 23.69 3.23 23.49
C GLN A 276 22.39 3.84 23.98
N ILE A 277 21.27 3.17 23.70
CA ILE A 277 19.95 3.49 24.29
C ILE A 277 19.56 2.37 25.24
N SER A 278 19.17 2.75 26.46
CA SER A 278 18.70 1.81 27.46
C SER A 278 17.21 1.51 27.31
N THR A 279 16.80 0.30 27.63
CA THR A 279 15.39 -0.01 27.84
C THR A 279 14.93 0.50 29.19
N LYS A 280 13.62 0.73 29.33
CA LYS A 280 13.03 0.78 30.67
C LYS A 280 13.32 -0.54 31.41
N PRO A 281 13.34 -0.55 32.74
CA PRO A 281 13.65 -1.75 33.49
C PRO A 281 12.77 -2.92 33.14
N PHE A 282 13.39 -4.05 32.81
CA PHE A 282 12.73 -5.32 32.51
C PHE A 282 12.84 -6.23 33.73
N ASP A 283 11.69 -6.56 34.32
CA ASP A 283 11.63 -7.34 35.57
C ASP A 283 11.70 -8.84 35.29
N LEU A 284 12.83 -9.44 35.59
CA LEU A 284 13.05 -10.87 35.40
C LEU A 284 12.20 -11.74 36.33
N SER A 285 11.71 -11.23 37.45
CA SER A 285 10.85 -11.99 38.38
C SER A 285 9.47 -12.31 37.82
N GLN A 286 9.05 -11.55 36.77
CA GLN A 286 7.76 -11.76 36.12
C GLN A 286 7.79 -12.85 35.04
N ILE A 287 8.97 -13.36 34.70
CA ILE A 287 9.15 -14.38 33.69
C ILE A 287 8.72 -15.73 34.25
N LYS A 288 7.71 -16.34 33.62
CA LYS A 288 7.18 -17.67 34.01
C LYS A 288 7.38 -18.73 32.93
N GLU A 289 7.61 -18.30 31.69
CA GLU A 289 7.75 -19.16 30.51
C GLU A 289 8.56 -18.49 29.42
N SER A 290 9.05 -19.30 28.46
CA SER A 290 9.70 -18.76 27.27
C SER A 290 8.72 -17.93 26.46
N GLY A 291 9.18 -16.78 25.95
CA GLY A 291 8.31 -15.90 25.20
C GLY A 291 8.99 -14.62 24.71
N SER A 292 8.20 -13.82 24.01
CA SER A 292 8.59 -12.50 23.52
C SER A 292 7.91 -11.42 24.35
N PHE A 293 8.69 -10.50 24.90
CA PHE A 293 8.21 -9.43 25.74
C PHE A 293 8.51 -8.09 25.10
N SER A 294 7.50 -7.23 24.98
CA SER A 294 7.66 -5.86 24.46
C SER A 294 8.43 -4.99 25.43
N LEU A 295 9.38 -4.23 24.91
CA LEU A 295 10.21 -3.31 25.67
C LEU A 295 9.93 -1.87 25.24
N ASN A 296 10.00 -0.94 26.21
CA ASN A 296 10.03 0.49 25.95
C ASN A 296 11.46 1.01 26.15
N LEU A 297 11.84 1.98 25.32
CA LEU A 297 13.13 2.65 25.45
C LEU A 297 13.05 3.83 26.41
N GLU A 298 14.20 4.17 26.98
CA GLU A 298 14.44 5.39 27.76
C GLU A 298 15.28 6.32 26.89
N LEU A 299 14.60 7.29 26.23
CA LEU A 299 15.24 8.24 25.35
C LEU A 299 15.62 9.51 26.07
N PRO A 300 16.83 10.05 25.86
CA PRO A 300 17.18 11.40 26.29
C PRO A 300 16.28 12.46 25.66
N THR A 301 16.13 13.62 26.30
CA THR A 301 15.17 14.68 25.88
C THR A 301 15.41 15.19 24.47
N ASP A 302 16.67 15.23 23.99
CA ASP A 302 17.06 15.79 22.71
C ASP A 302 17.21 14.72 21.61
N ILE A 303 16.84 13.48 21.92
CA ILE A 303 16.94 12.33 21.02
C ILE A 303 15.54 11.77 20.74
N ALA A 304 15.28 11.53 19.49
CA ALA A 304 14.05 10.86 19.03
C ALA A 304 14.37 9.66 18.14
N LEU A 305 13.41 8.78 17.96
CA LEU A 305 13.54 7.68 17.02
C LEU A 305 13.34 8.19 15.59
N VAL A 306 14.07 7.65 14.63
CA VAL A 306 13.82 7.88 13.19
C VAL A 306 12.45 7.33 12.81
N ASN A 307 12.09 6.17 13.35
CA ASN A 307 10.80 5.53 13.15
C ASN A 307 10.18 5.15 14.50
N ASN A 308 9.08 5.79 14.84
CA ASN A 308 8.35 5.57 16.10
C ASN A 308 7.55 4.26 16.13
N ASP A 309 7.34 3.62 14.98
CA ASP A 309 6.56 2.38 14.88
C ASP A 309 7.39 1.12 15.14
N VAL A 310 8.69 1.28 15.39
CA VAL A 310 9.59 0.14 15.67
C VAL A 310 9.21 -0.49 17.01
N LYS A 311 8.78 -1.74 16.95
CA LYS A 311 8.53 -2.56 18.14
C LYS A 311 9.81 -3.24 18.56
N ILE A 312 10.20 -3.02 19.83
CA ILE A 312 11.37 -3.65 20.41
C ILE A 312 10.88 -4.77 21.33
N VAL A 313 11.43 -5.94 21.14
CA VAL A 313 11.07 -7.12 21.93
C VAL A 313 12.33 -7.80 22.45
N VAL A 314 12.24 -8.38 23.65
CA VAL A 314 13.21 -9.36 24.14
C VAL A 314 12.60 -10.75 24.05
N ASN A 315 13.28 -11.65 23.39
CA ASN A 315 12.96 -13.06 23.35
C ASN A 315 13.72 -13.74 24.49
N VAL A 316 13.02 -14.39 25.38
CA VAL A 316 13.60 -15.08 26.53
C VAL A 316 13.29 -16.56 26.43
N ASP A 317 14.32 -17.38 26.47
CA ASP A 317 14.20 -18.83 26.59
C ASP A 317 14.49 -19.23 28.02
N VAL A 318 13.58 -19.97 28.61
CA VAL A 318 13.70 -20.43 29.99
C VAL A 318 13.60 -21.95 30.08
N ASP A 319 14.21 -22.46 31.13
CA ASP A 319 14.13 -23.84 31.60
C ASP A 319 13.41 -23.83 32.93
N LYS A 320 12.33 -24.61 33.01
CA LYS A 320 11.47 -24.67 34.22
C LYS A 320 11.84 -25.83 35.10
N LYS A 321 11.75 -25.63 36.38
CA LYS A 321 11.82 -26.71 37.37
C LYS A 321 10.49 -27.50 37.32
N ILE A 322 10.60 -28.77 37.07
CA ILE A 322 9.43 -29.69 37.00
C ILE A 322 9.68 -30.93 37.86
N GLU A 323 8.63 -31.67 38.13
CA GLU A 323 8.73 -32.97 38.75
C GLU A 323 8.62 -34.08 37.69
N LYS A 324 9.45 -35.14 37.86
CA LYS A 324 9.44 -36.33 37.01
C LYS A 324 9.44 -37.57 37.90
N ILE A 325 8.61 -38.54 37.57
CA ILE A 325 8.58 -39.80 38.24
C ILE A 325 9.39 -40.83 37.44
N LEU A 326 10.36 -41.45 38.07
CA LEU A 326 11.18 -42.51 37.48
C LEU A 326 10.99 -43.80 38.22
N GLU A 327 10.85 -44.94 37.52
CA GLU A 327 10.83 -46.28 38.08
C GLU A 327 12.25 -46.82 38.17
N VAL A 328 12.75 -46.95 39.40
CA VAL A 328 14.11 -47.41 39.67
C VAL A 328 14.07 -48.84 40.15
N GLU A 329 14.90 -49.67 39.54
CA GLU A 329 15.02 -51.08 39.95
C GLU A 329 15.75 -51.21 41.29
N THR A 330 15.19 -52.04 42.16
CA THR A 330 15.73 -52.22 43.50
C THR A 330 16.82 -53.30 43.59
N SER A 331 17.03 -54.05 42.48
CA SER A 331 18.10 -55.04 42.38
C SER A 331 19.50 -54.45 42.67
N ASN A 332 19.69 -53.14 42.47
CA ASN A 332 20.96 -52.44 42.61
C ASN A 332 21.02 -51.56 43.84
N ILE A 333 20.11 -51.75 44.85
CA ILE A 333 20.19 -51.02 46.11
C ILE A 333 21.47 -51.41 46.85
N SER A 334 22.31 -50.39 47.15
CA SER A 334 23.48 -50.61 48.00
C SER A 334 23.08 -50.62 49.49
N ILE A 335 23.59 -51.60 50.26
CA ILE A 335 23.41 -51.64 51.71
C ILE A 335 24.69 -51.05 52.37
N GLU A 336 24.55 -49.88 52.99
CA GLU A 336 25.59 -49.29 53.84
C GLU A 336 25.41 -49.87 55.21
N ASN A 337 26.18 -50.96 55.50
CA ASN A 337 25.98 -51.78 56.66
C ASN A 337 27.05 -51.56 57.76
N ASP A 338 26.66 -50.87 58.80
CA ASP A 338 27.48 -50.63 60.02
C ASP A 338 27.06 -51.50 61.20
N SER A 339 26.25 -52.55 60.95
CA SER A 339 25.71 -53.40 62.01
C SER A 339 26.70 -54.44 62.50
N GLY A 340 27.73 -54.77 61.77
CA GLY A 340 28.66 -55.87 62.08
C GLY A 340 28.12 -57.27 61.81
N LYS A 341 26.93 -57.38 61.17
CA LYS A 341 26.26 -58.63 60.80
C LYS A 341 25.94 -58.67 59.31
N GLU A 342 25.84 -59.82 58.69
CA GLU A 342 25.32 -59.88 57.30
C GLU A 342 23.81 -59.61 57.31
N VAL A 343 23.40 -58.65 56.45
CA VAL A 343 22.01 -58.16 56.41
C VAL A 343 21.44 -58.35 55.01
N LEU A 344 20.19 -58.80 54.96
CA LEU A 344 19.33 -58.92 53.80
C LEU A 344 18.13 -57.99 53.91
N LEU A 345 17.63 -57.47 52.81
CA LEU A 345 16.39 -56.68 52.77
C LEU A 345 15.20 -57.53 52.40
N LYS A 346 14.18 -57.65 53.33
CA LYS A 346 12.92 -58.28 53.06
C LYS A 346 11.85 -57.26 52.72
N SER A 347 10.78 -57.72 52.02
CA SER A 347 9.67 -56.90 51.54
C SER A 347 10.05 -55.87 50.48
N LEU A 348 11.19 -56.09 49.85
CA LEU A 348 11.65 -55.23 48.73
C LEU A 348 10.83 -55.51 47.49
N ARG A 349 10.20 -54.50 46.92
CA ARG A 349 9.57 -54.58 45.57
C ARG A 349 10.64 -54.54 44.50
N SER A 350 10.36 -55.13 43.32
CA SER A 350 11.31 -55.11 42.21
C SER A 350 11.62 -53.71 41.71
N LYS A 351 10.68 -52.75 41.84
CA LYS A 351 10.83 -51.38 41.47
C LYS A 351 10.23 -50.45 42.53
N VAL A 352 10.81 -49.27 42.68
CA VAL A 352 10.26 -48.16 43.48
C VAL A 352 10.15 -46.92 42.56
N GLN A 353 9.12 -46.13 42.81
CA GLN A 353 8.97 -44.86 42.10
C GLN A 353 9.69 -43.78 42.87
N VAL A 354 10.57 -43.05 42.19
CA VAL A 354 11.30 -41.92 42.70
C VAL A 354 10.80 -40.66 41.99
N THR A 355 10.18 -39.79 42.78
CA THR A 355 9.82 -38.45 42.26
C THR A 355 11.02 -37.54 42.46
N VAL A 356 11.49 -36.98 41.34
CA VAL A 356 12.62 -36.05 41.31
C VAL A 356 12.16 -34.68 40.84
N SER A 357 12.70 -33.63 41.37
CA SER A 357 12.49 -32.26 40.95
C SER A 357 13.80 -31.67 40.42
N GLY A 358 13.74 -31.00 39.29
CA GLY A 358 14.89 -30.37 38.65
C GLY A 358 14.47 -29.63 37.40
N TYR A 359 15.42 -28.94 36.77
CA TYR A 359 15.14 -28.28 35.52
C TYR A 359 14.85 -29.28 34.41
N GLU A 360 13.89 -28.95 33.54
CA GLU A 360 13.39 -29.84 32.49
C GLU A 360 14.50 -30.39 31.60
N SER A 361 15.47 -29.54 31.20
CA SER A 361 16.61 -29.96 30.38
C SER A 361 17.54 -30.93 31.10
N ASP A 362 17.67 -30.83 32.43
CA ASP A 362 18.48 -31.75 33.26
C ASP A 362 17.74 -33.05 33.48
N LEU A 363 16.44 -32.98 33.79
CA LEU A 363 15.59 -34.18 33.92
C LEU A 363 15.36 -34.93 32.61
N ALA A 364 15.45 -34.26 31.45
CA ALA A 364 15.40 -34.91 30.15
C ALA A 364 16.58 -35.87 29.90
N LYS A 365 17.73 -35.59 30.51
CA LYS A 365 18.96 -36.42 30.40
C LYS A 365 19.02 -37.48 31.46
N LEU A 366 18.27 -37.32 32.58
CA LEU A 366 18.27 -38.23 33.71
C LEU A 366 17.57 -39.53 33.37
N LYS A 367 18.24 -40.64 33.56
CA LYS A 367 17.72 -42.02 33.44
C LYS A 367 17.53 -42.61 34.82
N ALA A 368 16.66 -43.65 34.91
CA ALA A 368 16.45 -44.38 36.16
C ALA A 368 17.74 -45.01 36.74
N GLU A 369 18.66 -45.41 35.85
CA GLU A 369 19.96 -45.98 36.18
C GLU A 369 20.92 -45.02 36.89
N ASP A 370 20.71 -43.71 36.71
CA ASP A 370 21.53 -42.69 37.32
C ASP A 370 21.18 -42.47 38.82
N ILE A 371 19.97 -42.91 39.22
CA ILE A 371 19.50 -42.78 40.59
C ILE A 371 20.04 -43.97 41.40
N LYS A 372 21.05 -43.70 42.25
CA LYS A 372 21.65 -44.69 43.12
C LYS A 372 20.90 -44.73 44.43
N LEU A 373 20.17 -45.82 44.67
CA LEU A 373 19.48 -46.08 45.92
C LEU A 373 20.36 -46.79 46.92
N TYR A 374 20.18 -46.44 48.17
CA TYR A 374 20.91 -47.10 49.28
C TYR A 374 20.04 -47.19 50.52
N VAL A 375 20.34 -48.18 51.37
CA VAL A 375 19.79 -48.33 52.71
C VAL A 375 20.96 -48.30 53.70
N SER A 376 20.88 -47.47 54.74
CA SER A 376 21.84 -47.46 55.84
C SER A 376 21.29 -48.26 56.99
N VAL A 377 22.06 -49.29 57.41
CA VAL A 377 21.66 -50.22 58.49
C VAL A 377 22.69 -50.15 59.62
N LYS A 378 22.27 -49.70 60.79
CA LYS A 378 23.07 -49.63 61.99
C LYS A 378 22.78 -50.87 62.88
N LYS A 379 23.55 -51.08 63.94
CA LYS A 379 23.45 -52.24 64.83
C LYS A 379 22.04 -52.40 65.42
N ASP A 380 21.35 -51.34 65.74
CA ASP A 380 20.00 -51.35 66.33
C ASP A 380 18.86 -51.46 65.28
N ASP A 381 19.16 -51.47 64.00
CA ASP A 381 18.20 -51.51 62.91
C ASP A 381 17.93 -52.93 62.38
N VAL A 382 18.76 -53.89 62.80
CA VAL A 382 18.59 -55.28 62.40
C VAL A 382 17.29 -55.80 63.05
N GLY A 383 16.40 -56.34 62.21
CA GLY A 383 15.05 -56.76 62.57
C GLY A 383 13.97 -55.70 62.47
N LYS A 384 14.36 -54.46 62.15
CA LYS A 384 13.45 -53.30 62.04
C LYS A 384 13.27 -52.84 60.61
N ASN A 385 12.28 -51.97 60.45
CA ASN A 385 12.05 -51.26 59.22
C ASN A 385 13.09 -50.11 59.03
N VAL A 386 13.71 -50.07 57.86
CA VAL A 386 14.69 -49.06 57.43
C VAL A 386 14.22 -48.38 56.16
N GLN A 387 14.65 -47.17 55.97
CA GLN A 387 14.21 -46.36 54.84
C GLN A 387 15.21 -46.42 53.66
N ILE A 388 14.68 -46.57 52.45
CA ILE A 388 15.42 -46.44 51.19
C ILE A 388 15.68 -44.96 50.96
N LYS A 389 16.94 -44.62 50.72
CA LYS A 389 17.38 -43.24 50.36
C LYS A 389 18.01 -43.27 48.98
N ALA A 390 18.07 -42.10 48.34
CA ALA A 390 18.80 -41.91 47.10
C ALA A 390 20.04 -41.03 47.36
N LYS A 391 21.14 -41.37 46.67
CA LYS A 391 22.33 -40.51 46.67
C LYS A 391 22.04 -39.19 46.01
N HIS A 392 22.70 -38.13 46.48
CA HIS A 392 22.61 -36.80 45.93
C HIS A 392 23.01 -36.80 44.44
N ILE A 393 22.24 -36.09 43.61
CA ILE A 393 22.53 -35.86 42.22
C ILE A 393 22.56 -34.35 42.03
N GLU A 394 23.62 -33.84 41.46
CA GLU A 394 23.81 -32.40 41.27
C GLU A 394 22.69 -31.82 40.42
N GLY A 395 22.06 -30.73 40.89
CA GLY A 395 20.97 -30.06 40.18
C GLY A 395 19.60 -30.75 40.23
N ILE A 396 19.49 -31.91 40.93
CA ILE A 396 18.28 -32.70 41.04
C ILE A 396 17.93 -32.95 42.50
N GLU A 397 16.73 -32.65 42.88
CA GLU A 397 16.19 -32.87 44.22
C GLU A 397 15.33 -34.14 44.25
N ILE A 398 15.57 -34.99 45.23
CA ILE A 398 14.71 -36.16 45.44
C ILE A 398 13.53 -35.73 46.32
N VAL A 399 12.36 -35.60 45.72
CA VAL A 399 11.14 -35.15 46.40
C VAL A 399 10.52 -36.27 47.24
N LYS A 400 10.42 -37.49 46.65
CA LYS A 400 9.77 -38.61 47.30
C LYS A 400 10.23 -39.92 46.69
N ILE A 401 10.36 -40.94 47.55
CA ILE A 401 10.52 -42.34 47.14
C ILE A 401 9.26 -43.08 47.61
N SER A 402 8.51 -43.73 46.71
CA SER A 402 7.34 -44.48 47.07
C SER A 402 7.76 -45.87 47.61
N ASN A 403 7.08 -46.35 48.66
CA ASN A 403 7.37 -47.64 49.30
C ASN A 403 8.83 -47.74 49.74
N ASP A 404 9.30 -46.68 50.38
CA ASP A 404 10.66 -46.46 50.84
C ASP A 404 11.05 -47.21 52.12
N ILE A 405 10.12 -47.99 52.69
CA ILE A 405 10.31 -48.76 53.92
C ILE A 405 10.53 -50.23 53.58
N VAL A 406 11.63 -50.79 54.00
CA VAL A 406 11.99 -52.20 53.85
C VAL A 406 12.48 -52.75 55.19
N GLN A 407 12.39 -54.06 55.42
CA GLN A 407 12.85 -54.65 56.65
C GLN A 407 14.29 -55.17 56.50
N ALA A 408 15.19 -54.71 57.34
CA ALA A 408 16.55 -55.24 57.42
C ALA A 408 16.57 -56.46 58.37
N VAL A 409 16.93 -57.65 57.86
CA VAL A 409 16.98 -58.92 58.62
C VAL A 409 18.40 -59.47 58.53
N GLU A 410 18.78 -60.17 59.60
CA GLU A 410 20.03 -60.93 59.60
C GLU A 410 19.91 -62.10 58.63
N LYS A 411 20.93 -62.35 57.82
CA LYS A 411 20.98 -63.33 56.78
C LYS A 411 20.94 -64.77 57.39
#